data_fe05b04887f8f4c9c6faa65d2046f0dc
#
_entry.id   fe05b04887f8f4c9c6faa65d2046f0dc
#
_cell.length_a   1.000
_cell.length_b   1.000
_cell.length_c   1.000
_cell.angle_alpha   90.00
_cell.angle_beta   90.00
_cell.angle_gamma   90.00
#
_symmetry.space_group_name_H-M   'P 1'
#
loop_
_entity.id
_entity.type
_entity.pdbx_description
1 polymer ?
#
loop_
_entity_poly.entity_id
_entity_poly.type
_entity_poly.pdbx_seq_one_letter_code
_entity_poly.pdbx_strand_id
1 'polypeptide(L)'
;VRISQLEGQSVALWGWGREGRSAYQAIRQALPAQPLSLFCSDAETAEAKALGDDALQVESIADAAALSRFAVVVKSPGISPNRPEALAAAQAGTRFIGATALWFAEHAQPGGIVPGAVCVTGTKGKSTTTALLAHLLRGGGHRTALAGNIGLPLLEVLAPLPPPQYWAIELSSYQTREVARSGARPQVAVVLNLFPEHLDWHGDEDRYIADKLSLVTEAAPRIALLNAEDPRLLALGAGLSASEVRWFNHPEGWHLRGDIVHRGEVAVFDTSRVPLPGRHNRGNLCAVLAAIEALGLDAAALAPAALTFQPLPNRLQTMGTRNGIRYVNDSISTTPHATLAALACFGGQRVALLAGGHDRGLDWHDFAAHMAHDDQRPVEIVTMGGNGPRIHELLAPLAAAGRFGLHAATDLPEAVALAQAALGSEGGVLLLSPGAPSFGAYRDYVARGRHFAELAGFDPEAISAIPGLGVA
;
A
#
# COMPACT_ATOMS: atom_id res chain seq x y z
N VAL A 1 8.89 2.48 -23.29
CA VAL A 1 9.78 1.40 -23.75
C VAL A 1 9.10 0.07 -23.50
N ARG A 2 8.94 -0.74 -24.56
CA ARG A 2 8.53 -2.15 -24.48
C ARG A 2 9.74 -3.04 -24.25
N ILE A 3 9.53 -4.25 -23.74
CA ILE A 3 10.63 -5.21 -23.51
C ILE A 3 11.34 -5.53 -24.82
N SER A 4 10.60 -5.72 -25.93
CA SER A 4 11.19 -5.97 -27.25
C SER A 4 12.12 -4.85 -27.74
N GLN A 5 11.94 -3.62 -27.28
CA GLN A 5 12.80 -2.49 -27.64
C GLN A 5 14.11 -2.45 -26.85
N LEU A 6 14.31 -3.35 -25.89
CA LEU A 6 15.58 -3.53 -25.17
C LEU A 6 16.58 -4.38 -25.97
N GLU A 7 16.12 -5.09 -27.01
CA GLU A 7 16.96 -5.96 -27.83
C GLU A 7 18.12 -5.18 -28.46
N GLY A 8 19.33 -5.69 -28.28
CA GLY A 8 20.55 -5.06 -28.79
C GLY A 8 21.01 -3.78 -28.09
N GLN A 9 20.27 -3.31 -27.06
CA GLN A 9 20.71 -2.17 -26.26
C GLN A 9 21.61 -2.64 -25.09
N SER A 10 22.44 -1.74 -24.57
CA SER A 10 23.12 -1.97 -23.29
C SER A 10 22.11 -1.76 -22.15
N VAL A 11 21.75 -2.85 -21.46
CA VAL A 11 20.69 -2.86 -20.44
C VAL A 11 21.24 -3.29 -19.10
N ALA A 12 20.91 -2.55 -18.04
CA ALA A 12 21.14 -2.97 -16.66
C ALA A 12 19.87 -3.03 -15.84
N LEU A 13 19.89 -3.87 -14.81
CA LEU A 13 18.93 -3.90 -13.72
C LEU A 13 19.59 -3.25 -12.49
N TRP A 14 18.85 -2.47 -11.73
CA TRP A 14 19.35 -1.87 -10.50
C TRP A 14 18.43 -2.19 -9.32
N GLY A 15 18.93 -3.09 -8.44
CA GLY A 15 18.24 -3.67 -7.32
C GLY A 15 17.66 -5.06 -7.61
N TRP A 16 17.85 -5.99 -6.64
CA TRP A 16 17.45 -7.40 -6.75
C TRP A 16 16.30 -7.77 -5.81
N GLY A 17 15.48 -6.78 -5.43
CA GLY A 17 14.21 -7.01 -4.75
C GLY A 17 13.19 -7.73 -5.66
N ARG A 18 11.97 -7.93 -5.18
CA ARG A 18 10.91 -8.64 -5.92
C ARG A 18 10.65 -8.06 -7.31
N GLU A 19 10.57 -6.72 -7.41
CA GLU A 19 10.40 -6.01 -8.70
C GLU A 19 11.60 -6.21 -9.65
N GLY A 20 12.83 -6.19 -9.13
CA GLY A 20 14.03 -6.44 -9.94
C GLY A 20 14.08 -7.85 -10.49
N ARG A 21 13.74 -8.85 -9.67
CA ARG A 21 13.63 -10.26 -10.10
C ARG A 21 12.54 -10.45 -11.15
N SER A 22 11.38 -9.84 -10.97
CA SER A 22 10.30 -9.91 -11.95
C SER A 22 10.67 -9.27 -13.29
N ALA A 23 11.40 -8.14 -13.25
CA ALA A 23 11.93 -7.51 -14.46
C ALA A 23 12.95 -8.38 -15.18
N TYR A 24 13.90 -8.98 -14.42
CA TYR A 24 14.84 -9.95 -14.98
C TYR A 24 14.12 -11.11 -15.68
N GLN A 25 13.16 -11.73 -15.00
CA GLN A 25 12.42 -12.87 -15.54
C GLN A 25 11.65 -12.51 -16.81
N ALA A 26 10.93 -11.37 -16.82
CA ALA A 26 10.17 -10.91 -17.97
C ALA A 26 11.08 -10.61 -19.17
N ILE A 27 12.21 -9.92 -18.94
CA ILE A 27 13.19 -9.62 -20.00
C ILE A 27 13.82 -10.94 -20.51
N ARG A 28 14.22 -11.83 -19.63
CA ARG A 28 14.85 -13.09 -20.01
C ARG A 28 13.91 -14.03 -20.77
N GLN A 29 12.62 -14.03 -20.42
CA GLN A 29 11.61 -14.79 -21.13
C GLN A 29 11.37 -14.26 -22.55
N ALA A 30 11.34 -12.94 -22.73
CA ALA A 30 11.11 -12.30 -24.03
C ALA A 30 12.38 -12.23 -24.89
N LEU A 31 13.54 -12.04 -24.27
CA LEU A 31 14.85 -11.83 -24.90
C LEU A 31 15.91 -12.75 -24.25
N PRO A 32 15.91 -14.07 -24.55
CA PRO A 32 16.76 -15.04 -23.84
C PRO A 32 18.26 -14.77 -23.94
N ALA A 33 18.72 -14.20 -25.06
CA ALA A 33 20.15 -13.96 -25.31
C ALA A 33 20.59 -12.50 -25.02
N GLN A 34 19.69 -11.64 -24.55
CA GLN A 34 20.01 -10.23 -24.26
C GLN A 34 21.06 -10.13 -23.14
N PRO A 35 22.25 -9.53 -23.38
CA PRO A 35 23.19 -9.26 -22.30
C PRO A 35 22.58 -8.32 -21.26
N LEU A 36 22.69 -8.67 -19.98
CA LEU A 36 22.22 -7.87 -18.86
C LEU A 36 23.32 -7.67 -17.84
N SER A 37 23.38 -6.49 -17.23
CA SER A 37 24.13 -6.27 -15.98
C SER A 37 23.15 -6.06 -14.84
N LEU A 38 23.51 -6.59 -13.65
CA LEU A 38 22.72 -6.41 -12.44
C LEU A 38 23.56 -5.71 -11.38
N PHE A 39 23.08 -4.56 -10.94
CA PHE A 39 23.60 -3.86 -9.77
C PHE A 39 22.77 -4.25 -8.54
N CYS A 40 23.40 -4.95 -7.60
CA CYS A 40 22.75 -5.39 -6.36
C CYS A 40 23.74 -5.36 -5.18
N SER A 41 23.22 -5.56 -3.95
CA SER A 41 24.07 -5.65 -2.77
C SER A 41 24.90 -6.92 -2.75
N ASP A 42 26.00 -6.93 -1.99
CA ASP A 42 26.85 -8.12 -1.82
C ASP A 42 26.04 -9.32 -1.27
N ALA A 43 25.07 -9.06 -0.40
CA ALA A 43 24.20 -10.11 0.15
C ALA A 43 23.32 -10.78 -0.94
N GLU A 44 22.92 -10.03 -1.97
CA GLU A 44 22.07 -10.51 -3.08
C GLU A 44 22.91 -11.15 -4.22
N THR A 45 24.20 -10.84 -4.28
CA THR A 45 25.11 -11.31 -5.34
C THR A 45 25.16 -12.83 -5.43
N ALA A 46 25.19 -13.53 -4.29
CA ALA A 46 25.23 -14.99 -4.27
C ALA A 46 23.96 -15.61 -4.89
N GLU A 47 22.79 -15.06 -4.58
CA GLU A 47 21.51 -15.48 -5.17
C GLU A 47 21.48 -15.24 -6.68
N ALA A 48 21.90 -14.04 -7.12
CA ALA A 48 21.93 -13.70 -8.54
C ALA A 48 22.89 -14.61 -9.35
N LYS A 49 24.07 -14.90 -8.83
CA LYS A 49 25.03 -15.81 -9.47
C LYS A 49 24.56 -17.27 -9.50
N ALA A 50 23.77 -17.68 -8.51
CA ALA A 50 23.21 -19.03 -8.46
C ALA A 50 22.19 -19.32 -9.58
N LEU A 51 21.75 -18.31 -10.32
CA LEU A 51 20.89 -18.48 -11.51
C LEU A 51 21.62 -19.20 -12.66
N GLY A 52 22.97 -19.16 -12.71
CA GLY A 52 23.76 -19.79 -13.77
C GLY A 52 23.51 -19.18 -15.15
N ASP A 53 23.17 -17.89 -15.21
CA ASP A 53 22.90 -17.18 -16.48
C ASP A 53 24.19 -16.54 -16.99
N ASP A 54 24.79 -17.12 -18.02
CA ASP A 54 26.04 -16.64 -18.62
C ASP A 54 25.89 -15.25 -19.28
N ALA A 55 24.67 -14.82 -19.60
CA ALA A 55 24.38 -13.51 -20.17
C ALA A 55 24.04 -12.45 -19.09
N LEU A 56 24.20 -12.78 -17.80
CA LEU A 56 23.98 -11.86 -16.66
C LEU A 56 25.32 -11.56 -15.95
N GLN A 57 25.78 -10.31 -16.07
CA GLN A 57 26.93 -9.82 -15.31
C GLN A 57 26.45 -9.17 -13.99
N VAL A 58 26.97 -9.61 -12.84
CA VAL A 58 26.61 -9.06 -11.51
C VAL A 58 27.69 -8.11 -11.02
N GLU A 59 27.28 -6.90 -10.63
CA GLU A 59 28.14 -5.82 -10.14
C GLU A 59 27.59 -5.28 -8.80
N SER A 60 28.46 -4.94 -7.86
CA SER A 60 28.04 -4.42 -6.54
C SER A 60 28.06 -2.87 -6.46
N ILE A 61 28.77 -2.20 -7.37
CA ILE A 61 28.93 -0.74 -7.32
C ILE A 61 28.11 -0.10 -8.44
N ALA A 62 27.08 0.64 -8.06
CA ALA A 62 26.20 1.39 -8.96
C ALA A 62 26.53 2.90 -8.88
N ASP A 63 27.77 3.28 -9.19
CA ASP A 63 28.16 4.69 -9.29
C ASP A 63 27.76 5.30 -10.65
N ALA A 64 27.93 6.61 -10.78
CA ALA A 64 27.55 7.33 -11.98
C ALA A 64 28.29 6.81 -13.24
N ALA A 65 29.56 6.46 -13.12
CA ALA A 65 30.36 5.95 -14.24
C ALA A 65 29.89 4.56 -14.69
N ALA A 66 29.61 3.67 -13.72
CA ALA A 66 29.09 2.34 -13.99
C ALA A 66 27.72 2.38 -14.66
N LEU A 67 26.79 3.20 -14.14
CA LEU A 67 25.44 3.35 -14.69
C LEU A 67 25.43 4.02 -16.07
N SER A 68 26.34 4.95 -16.34
CA SER A 68 26.44 5.65 -17.64
C SER A 68 26.87 4.76 -18.81
N ARG A 69 27.32 3.52 -18.56
CA ARG A 69 27.63 2.54 -19.61
C ARG A 69 26.39 1.99 -20.31
N PHE A 70 25.21 2.19 -19.73
CA PHE A 70 23.98 1.57 -20.19
C PHE A 70 23.04 2.58 -20.83
N ALA A 71 22.45 2.20 -21.96
CA ALA A 71 21.40 2.98 -22.60
C ALA A 71 20.11 2.98 -21.76
N VAL A 72 19.82 1.86 -21.11
CA VAL A 72 18.63 1.69 -20.28
C VAL A 72 19.00 1.01 -18.96
N VAL A 73 18.55 1.59 -17.85
CA VAL A 73 18.62 1.00 -16.52
C VAL A 73 17.20 0.78 -15.98
N VAL A 74 16.83 -0.49 -15.78
CA VAL A 74 15.57 -0.88 -15.12
C VAL A 74 15.82 -0.90 -13.63
N LYS A 75 15.30 0.12 -12.91
CA LYS A 75 15.51 0.27 -11.47
C LYS A 75 14.35 -0.24 -10.65
N SER A 76 14.65 -0.79 -9.47
CA SER A 76 13.63 -1.10 -8.46
C SER A 76 12.97 0.18 -7.91
N PRO A 77 11.67 0.16 -7.55
CA PRO A 77 10.93 1.35 -7.07
C PRO A 77 11.57 2.02 -5.86
N GLY A 78 12.13 1.25 -4.91
CA GLY A 78 12.80 1.78 -3.73
C GLY A 78 14.07 2.60 -4.01
N ILE A 79 14.62 2.50 -5.22
CA ILE A 79 15.78 3.31 -5.64
C ILE A 79 15.28 4.63 -6.22
N SER A 80 15.58 5.74 -5.52
CA SER A 80 15.18 7.07 -5.96
C SER A 80 15.90 7.47 -7.25
N PRO A 81 15.20 8.00 -8.27
CA PRO A 81 15.83 8.56 -9.46
C PRO A 81 16.54 9.90 -9.17
N ASN A 82 16.35 10.46 -7.99
CA ASN A 82 16.97 11.72 -7.56
C ASN A 82 18.33 11.51 -6.88
N ARG A 83 18.83 10.28 -6.78
CA ARG A 83 20.17 10.01 -6.25
C ARG A 83 21.23 10.64 -7.14
N PRO A 84 22.34 11.17 -6.59
CA PRO A 84 23.38 11.84 -7.36
C PRO A 84 23.91 11.00 -8.52
N GLU A 85 24.14 9.70 -8.31
CA GLU A 85 24.63 8.77 -9.33
C GLU A 85 23.61 8.55 -10.46
N ALA A 86 22.31 8.50 -10.14
CA ALA A 86 21.25 8.38 -11.15
C ALA A 86 21.11 9.65 -11.99
N LEU A 87 21.15 10.82 -11.33
CA LEU A 87 21.07 12.11 -12.01
C LEU A 87 22.27 12.33 -12.95
N ALA A 88 23.49 12.00 -12.51
CA ALA A 88 24.70 12.13 -13.32
C ALA A 88 24.65 11.18 -14.53
N ALA A 89 24.25 9.92 -14.35
CA ALA A 89 24.12 8.97 -15.45
C ALA A 89 22.99 9.38 -16.42
N ALA A 90 21.88 9.93 -15.92
CA ALA A 90 20.82 10.46 -16.77
C ALA A 90 21.29 11.65 -17.63
N GLN A 91 22.12 12.56 -17.08
CA GLN A 91 22.75 13.63 -17.84
C GLN A 91 23.71 13.11 -18.92
N ALA A 92 24.33 11.96 -18.68
CA ALA A 92 25.18 11.28 -19.69
C ALA A 92 24.38 10.50 -20.74
N GLY A 93 23.04 10.45 -20.64
CA GLY A 93 22.17 9.84 -21.66
C GLY A 93 21.52 8.52 -21.23
N THR A 94 21.82 8.00 -20.04
CA THR A 94 21.18 6.79 -19.50
C THR A 94 19.71 7.03 -19.20
N ARG A 95 18.84 6.15 -19.71
CA ARG A 95 17.41 6.21 -19.45
C ARG A 95 17.01 5.27 -18.32
N PHE A 96 16.49 5.83 -17.22
CA PHE A 96 15.97 5.07 -16.08
C PHE A 96 14.47 4.80 -16.26
N ILE A 97 14.08 3.53 -16.12
CA ILE A 97 12.70 3.05 -16.19
C ILE A 97 12.45 2.07 -15.02
N GLY A 98 11.18 1.88 -14.64
CA GLY A 98 10.78 0.85 -13.68
C GLY A 98 10.05 -0.31 -14.35
N ALA A 99 9.91 -1.43 -13.63
CA ALA A 99 9.11 -2.58 -14.06
C ALA A 99 7.65 -2.20 -14.38
N THR A 100 7.09 -1.24 -13.63
CA THR A 100 5.76 -0.66 -13.87
C THR A 100 5.67 -0.05 -15.26
N ALA A 101 6.68 0.75 -15.69
CA ALA A 101 6.68 1.38 -17.00
C ALA A 101 6.72 0.36 -18.14
N LEU A 102 7.48 -0.73 -17.98
CA LEU A 102 7.54 -1.81 -18.96
C LEU A 102 6.17 -2.48 -19.11
N TRP A 103 5.53 -2.85 -18.00
CA TRP A 103 4.22 -3.48 -18.03
C TRP A 103 3.17 -2.61 -18.73
N PHE A 104 3.11 -1.31 -18.38
CA PHE A 104 2.17 -0.38 -18.99
C PHE A 104 2.43 -0.19 -20.48
N ALA A 105 3.70 -0.12 -20.90
CA ALA A 105 4.05 -0.01 -22.30
C ALA A 105 3.64 -1.25 -23.12
N GLU A 106 3.75 -2.47 -22.53
CA GLU A 106 3.31 -3.71 -23.19
C GLU A 106 1.79 -3.76 -23.41
N HIS A 107 1.01 -3.28 -22.42
CA HIS A 107 -0.46 -3.35 -22.45
C HIS A 107 -1.12 -2.15 -23.14
N ALA A 108 -0.37 -1.08 -23.46
CA ALA A 108 -0.91 0.09 -24.13
C ALA A 108 -1.33 -0.22 -25.57
N GLN A 109 -2.58 0.06 -25.89
CA GLN A 109 -3.14 0.01 -27.24
C GLN A 109 -2.73 1.26 -28.05
N PRO A 110 -2.95 1.30 -29.37
CA PRO A 110 -2.81 2.52 -30.16
C PRO A 110 -3.59 3.68 -29.52
N GLY A 111 -2.91 4.81 -29.27
CA GLY A 111 -3.47 5.93 -28.49
C GLY A 111 -3.15 5.89 -26.98
N GLY A 112 -2.40 4.89 -26.54
CA GLY A 112 -1.84 4.79 -25.18
C GLY A 112 -2.77 4.21 -24.11
N ILE A 113 -4.06 4.02 -24.37
CA ILE A 113 -5.01 3.49 -23.37
C ILE A 113 -4.68 2.03 -23.06
N VAL A 114 -4.68 1.71 -21.75
CA VAL A 114 -4.66 0.34 -21.22
C VAL A 114 -6.07 -0.03 -20.80
N PRO A 115 -6.80 -0.83 -21.61
CA PRO A 115 -8.19 -1.17 -21.34
C PRO A 115 -8.35 -1.97 -20.04
N GLY A 116 -9.41 -1.69 -19.30
CA GLY A 116 -9.72 -2.38 -18.05
C GLY A 116 -8.77 -2.05 -16.89
N ALA A 117 -7.74 -1.22 -17.08
CA ALA A 117 -6.80 -0.86 -16.02
C ALA A 117 -7.39 0.23 -15.12
N VAL A 118 -7.57 -0.12 -13.84
CA VAL A 118 -7.92 0.79 -12.75
C VAL A 118 -6.72 0.91 -11.81
N CYS A 119 -6.08 2.06 -11.83
CA CYS A 119 -4.91 2.37 -11.00
C CYS A 119 -5.35 3.10 -9.74
N VAL A 120 -4.99 2.59 -8.57
CA VAL A 120 -5.32 3.19 -7.28
C VAL A 120 -4.06 3.70 -6.61
N THR A 121 -4.05 4.99 -6.29
CA THR A 121 -3.01 5.63 -5.50
C THR A 121 -3.60 6.49 -4.38
N GLY A 122 -2.76 6.99 -3.51
CA GLY A 122 -3.09 7.80 -2.34
C GLY A 122 -2.04 7.58 -1.27
N THR A 123 -2.05 8.33 -0.20
CA THR A 123 -1.16 8.08 0.92
C THR A 123 -1.63 6.89 1.74
N LYS A 124 -2.91 6.84 2.09
CA LYS A 124 -3.54 5.77 2.88
C LYS A 124 -4.70 5.12 2.11
N GLY A 125 -5.02 3.87 2.45
CA GLY A 125 -6.18 3.15 1.91
C GLY A 125 -5.98 2.43 0.57
N LYS A 126 -4.86 2.62 -0.13
CA LYS A 126 -4.57 2.03 -1.44
C LYS A 126 -4.88 0.53 -1.53
N SER A 127 -4.21 -0.27 -0.70
CA SER A 127 -4.31 -1.73 -0.77
C SER A 127 -5.72 -2.23 -0.50
N THR A 128 -6.39 -1.67 0.53
CA THR A 128 -7.78 -2.02 0.85
C THR A 128 -8.70 -1.68 -0.31
N THR A 129 -8.57 -0.49 -0.91
CA THR A 129 -9.40 -0.05 -2.04
C THR A 129 -9.15 -0.92 -3.26
N THR A 130 -7.89 -1.24 -3.58
CA THR A 130 -7.54 -2.05 -4.76
C THR A 130 -8.03 -3.49 -4.60
N ALA A 131 -7.84 -4.09 -3.41
CA ALA A 131 -8.33 -5.44 -3.14
C ALA A 131 -9.87 -5.51 -3.13
N LEU A 132 -10.54 -4.50 -2.56
CA LEU A 132 -12.00 -4.42 -2.55
C LEU A 132 -12.55 -4.26 -3.98
N LEU A 133 -11.91 -3.47 -4.83
CA LEU A 133 -12.26 -3.35 -6.24
C LEU A 133 -12.20 -4.70 -6.95
N ALA A 134 -11.07 -5.42 -6.81
CA ALA A 134 -10.92 -6.74 -7.41
C ALA A 134 -11.98 -7.72 -6.87
N HIS A 135 -12.28 -7.67 -5.57
CA HIS A 135 -13.26 -8.52 -4.92
C HIS A 135 -14.67 -8.29 -5.48
N LEU A 136 -15.11 -7.03 -5.61
CA LEU A 136 -16.42 -6.70 -6.15
C LEU A 136 -16.54 -7.09 -7.62
N LEU A 137 -15.53 -6.79 -8.44
CA LEU A 137 -15.52 -7.19 -9.85
C LEU A 137 -15.64 -8.70 -10.03
N ARG A 138 -14.89 -9.49 -9.26
CA ARG A 138 -14.97 -10.95 -9.25
C ARG A 138 -16.31 -11.46 -8.75
N GLY A 139 -16.88 -10.82 -7.71
CA GLY A 139 -18.23 -11.10 -7.23
C GLY A 139 -19.29 -10.89 -8.29
N GLY A 140 -19.05 -10.00 -9.25
CA GLY A 140 -19.87 -9.81 -10.45
C GLY A 140 -19.55 -10.77 -11.62
N GLY A 141 -18.68 -11.76 -11.40
CA GLY A 141 -18.30 -12.72 -12.43
C GLY A 141 -17.24 -12.21 -13.43
N HIS A 142 -16.58 -11.10 -13.13
CA HIS A 142 -15.56 -10.53 -14.01
C HIS A 142 -14.17 -11.05 -13.63
N ARG A 143 -13.48 -11.68 -14.58
CA ARG A 143 -12.09 -12.08 -14.40
C ARG A 143 -11.21 -10.86 -14.19
N THR A 144 -10.59 -10.76 -13.01
CA THR A 144 -9.88 -9.56 -12.59
C THR A 144 -8.51 -9.90 -12.01
N ALA A 145 -7.47 -9.18 -12.45
CA ALA A 145 -6.14 -9.23 -11.85
C ALA A 145 -6.04 -8.24 -10.69
N LEU A 146 -5.46 -8.69 -9.58
CA LEU A 146 -5.06 -7.86 -8.44
C LEU A 146 -3.54 -7.89 -8.33
N ALA A 147 -2.87 -6.77 -8.59
CA ALA A 147 -1.42 -6.70 -8.67
C ALA A 147 -0.86 -5.29 -8.36
N GLY A 148 0.45 -5.15 -8.45
CA GLY A 148 1.20 -3.92 -8.17
C GLY A 148 1.78 -3.87 -6.77
N ASN A 149 1.88 -2.70 -6.20
CA ASN A 149 2.49 -2.47 -4.88
C ASN A 149 1.81 -3.24 -3.73
N ILE A 150 0.63 -3.76 -3.93
CA ILE A 150 -0.08 -4.61 -2.96
C ILE A 150 0.64 -5.92 -2.64
N GLY A 151 1.62 -6.32 -3.45
CA GLY A 151 2.44 -7.49 -3.15
C GLY A 151 2.67 -8.47 -4.32
N LEU A 152 2.20 -8.15 -5.52
CA LEU A 152 2.47 -8.91 -6.74
C LEU A 152 2.97 -7.96 -7.83
N PRO A 153 4.27 -7.96 -8.18
CA PRO A 153 4.80 -7.16 -9.26
C PRO A 153 4.02 -7.34 -10.58
N LEU A 154 3.80 -6.25 -11.28
CA LEU A 154 3.02 -6.28 -12.52
C LEU A 154 3.63 -7.21 -13.58
N LEU A 155 4.95 -7.29 -13.67
CA LEU A 155 5.62 -8.16 -14.64
C LEU A 155 5.49 -9.65 -14.32
N GLU A 156 5.14 -10.05 -13.09
CA GLU A 156 4.79 -11.45 -12.77
C GLU A 156 3.43 -11.86 -13.38
N VAL A 157 2.62 -10.87 -13.76
CA VAL A 157 1.32 -11.07 -14.45
C VAL A 157 1.31 -10.37 -15.81
N LEU A 158 2.42 -10.43 -16.54
CA LEU A 158 2.57 -9.73 -17.81
C LEU A 158 1.61 -10.25 -18.88
N ALA A 159 1.46 -11.57 -19.00
CA ALA A 159 0.64 -12.19 -20.05
C ALA A 159 -0.13 -13.41 -19.53
N PRO A 160 -1.05 -13.23 -18.55
CA PRO A 160 -1.81 -14.35 -18.02
C PRO A 160 -2.79 -14.91 -19.04
N LEU A 161 -2.97 -16.24 -19.03
CA LEU A 161 -3.90 -16.94 -19.91
C LEU A 161 -4.94 -17.72 -19.08
N PRO A 162 -6.25 -17.50 -19.35
CA PRO A 162 -6.82 -16.44 -20.19
C PRO A 162 -6.57 -15.03 -19.62
N PRO A 163 -6.59 -13.99 -20.46
CA PRO A 163 -6.36 -12.62 -20.00
C PRO A 163 -7.50 -12.14 -19.08
N PRO A 164 -7.22 -11.28 -18.09
CA PRO A 164 -8.26 -10.66 -17.29
C PRO A 164 -9.02 -9.60 -18.11
N GLN A 165 -10.27 -9.39 -17.75
CA GLN A 165 -11.10 -8.31 -18.28
C GLN A 165 -10.72 -6.97 -17.62
N TYR A 166 -10.36 -7.02 -16.33
CA TYR A 166 -10.00 -5.85 -15.53
C TYR A 166 -8.71 -6.07 -14.75
N TRP A 167 -8.02 -4.95 -14.50
CA TRP A 167 -6.80 -4.88 -13.72
C TRP A 167 -7.03 -3.92 -12.56
N ALA A 168 -7.06 -4.43 -11.34
CA ALA A 168 -7.00 -3.64 -10.12
C ALA A 168 -5.54 -3.49 -9.73
N ILE A 169 -4.97 -2.30 -9.94
CA ILE A 169 -3.53 -2.04 -9.80
C ILE A 169 -3.29 -1.06 -8.67
N GLU A 170 -2.57 -1.49 -7.64
CA GLU A 170 -2.07 -0.58 -6.62
C GLU A 170 -0.76 0.06 -7.07
N LEU A 171 -0.67 1.40 -6.98
CA LEU A 171 0.55 2.15 -7.27
C LEU A 171 1.01 2.98 -6.07
N SER A 172 2.28 2.80 -5.69
CA SER A 172 2.97 3.69 -4.75
C SER A 172 3.35 5.02 -5.41
N SER A 173 3.74 6.03 -4.62
CA SER A 173 4.29 7.27 -5.16
C SER A 173 5.60 7.08 -5.95
N TYR A 174 6.29 5.96 -5.74
CA TYR A 174 7.49 5.59 -6.50
C TYR A 174 7.19 5.09 -7.91
N GLN A 175 5.93 4.66 -8.17
CA GLN A 175 5.51 4.01 -9.42
C GLN A 175 4.59 4.89 -10.27
N THR A 176 3.90 5.86 -9.69
CA THR A 176 2.94 6.70 -10.42
C THR A 176 3.57 7.42 -11.61
N ARG A 177 4.75 8.01 -11.44
CA ARG A 177 5.49 8.66 -12.52
C ARG A 177 5.99 7.70 -13.60
N GLU A 178 6.19 6.43 -13.25
CA GLU A 178 6.57 5.40 -14.22
C GLU A 178 5.44 5.12 -15.22
N VAL A 179 4.18 5.22 -14.81
CA VAL A 179 3.02 5.12 -15.71
C VAL A 179 3.06 6.26 -16.73
N ALA A 180 3.24 7.50 -16.28
CA ALA A 180 3.33 8.65 -17.17
C ALA A 180 4.50 8.50 -18.17
N ARG A 181 5.69 8.11 -17.71
CA ARG A 181 6.89 7.90 -18.53
C ARG A 181 6.76 6.75 -19.54
N SER A 182 5.86 5.81 -19.32
CA SER A 182 5.60 4.73 -20.28
C SER A 182 4.89 5.22 -21.54
N GLY A 183 4.23 6.37 -21.50
CA GLY A 183 3.33 6.86 -22.53
C GLY A 183 1.96 6.18 -22.52
N ALA A 184 1.70 5.33 -21.52
CA ALA A 184 0.42 4.66 -21.35
C ALA A 184 -0.54 5.50 -20.51
N ARG A 185 -1.83 5.30 -20.77
CA ARG A 185 -2.95 5.97 -20.09
C ARG A 185 -3.87 4.92 -19.46
N PRO A 186 -3.99 4.84 -18.12
CA PRO A 186 -4.95 3.98 -17.50
C PRO A 186 -6.39 4.30 -17.95
N GLN A 187 -7.28 3.32 -17.98
CA GLN A 187 -8.69 3.60 -18.21
C GLN A 187 -9.27 4.43 -17.08
N VAL A 188 -8.96 4.06 -15.83
CA VAL A 188 -9.37 4.81 -14.64
C VAL A 188 -8.16 4.99 -13.72
N ALA A 189 -7.96 6.19 -13.20
CA ALA A 189 -7.02 6.44 -12.10
C ALA A 189 -7.77 7.02 -10.90
N VAL A 190 -7.58 6.40 -9.75
CA VAL A 190 -8.21 6.77 -8.47
C VAL A 190 -7.16 7.38 -7.55
N VAL A 191 -7.41 8.59 -7.05
CA VAL A 191 -6.57 9.24 -6.04
C VAL A 191 -7.37 9.40 -4.75
N LEU A 192 -6.95 8.68 -3.69
CA LEU A 192 -7.73 8.59 -2.45
C LEU A 192 -7.52 9.77 -1.52
N ASN A 193 -6.27 10.15 -1.29
CA ASN A 193 -5.88 11.21 -0.35
C ASN A 193 -4.40 11.57 -0.48
N LEU A 194 -4.03 12.74 0.04
CA LEU A 194 -2.67 13.27 0.01
C LEU A 194 -2.25 13.71 1.42
N PHE A 195 -1.30 12.99 2.03
CA PHE A 195 -0.64 13.36 3.28
C PHE A 195 0.87 13.24 3.09
N PRO A 196 1.71 14.05 3.72
CA PRO A 196 3.16 13.94 3.61
C PRO A 196 3.69 12.57 4.05
N GLU A 197 4.47 11.92 3.19
CA GLU A 197 5.11 10.62 3.46
C GLU A 197 6.34 10.44 2.55
N HIS A 198 7.32 9.62 2.95
CA HIS A 198 8.49 9.26 2.12
C HIS A 198 9.33 10.44 1.62
N LEU A 199 9.49 11.49 2.44
CA LEU A 199 10.23 12.70 2.06
C LEU A 199 11.72 12.42 1.80
N ASP A 200 12.30 11.41 2.44
CA ASP A 200 13.65 10.90 2.23
C ASP A 200 13.89 10.42 0.79
N TRP A 201 12.87 9.83 0.15
CA TRP A 201 12.96 9.35 -1.22
C TRP A 201 12.66 10.45 -2.25
N HIS A 202 11.65 11.28 -1.99
CA HIS A 202 11.20 12.33 -2.91
C HIS A 202 12.02 13.62 -2.77
N GLY A 203 12.59 13.88 -1.58
CA GLY A 203 13.35 15.06 -1.24
C GLY A 203 12.55 16.10 -0.47
N ASP A 204 11.30 16.37 -0.87
CA ASP A 204 10.39 17.30 -0.21
C ASP A 204 8.91 16.91 -0.44
N GLU A 205 7.99 17.62 0.25
CA GLU A 205 6.55 17.38 0.15
C GLU A 205 5.98 17.69 -1.24
N ASP A 206 6.43 18.78 -1.87
CA ASP A 206 5.91 19.20 -3.16
C ASP A 206 6.24 18.17 -4.25
N ARG A 207 7.45 17.62 -4.22
CA ARG A 207 7.85 16.54 -5.12
C ARG A 207 7.09 15.25 -4.84
N TYR A 208 6.89 14.90 -3.57
CA TYR A 208 6.06 13.74 -3.23
C TYR A 208 4.65 13.87 -3.80
N ILE A 209 4.02 15.04 -3.63
CA ILE A 209 2.69 15.32 -4.18
C ILE A 209 2.71 15.28 -5.70
N ALA A 210 3.68 15.96 -6.34
CA ALA A 210 3.82 15.97 -7.79
C ALA A 210 4.04 14.56 -8.36
N ASP A 211 4.90 13.74 -7.74
CA ASP A 211 5.14 12.36 -8.16
C ASP A 211 3.86 11.52 -8.05
N LYS A 212 3.12 11.63 -6.93
CA LYS A 212 1.87 10.90 -6.75
C LYS A 212 0.79 11.34 -7.74
N LEU A 213 0.65 12.63 -7.97
CA LEU A 213 -0.34 13.20 -8.88
C LEU A 213 0.01 13.03 -10.35
N SER A 214 1.27 12.69 -10.70
CA SER A 214 1.68 12.42 -12.09
C SER A 214 0.80 11.35 -12.77
N LEU A 215 0.18 10.47 -11.99
CA LEU A 215 -0.79 9.49 -12.48
C LEU A 215 -2.01 10.14 -13.16
N VAL A 216 -2.41 11.34 -12.73
CA VAL A 216 -3.56 12.06 -13.29
C VAL A 216 -3.16 13.32 -14.07
N THR A 217 -2.03 13.95 -13.72
CA THR A 217 -1.57 15.18 -14.39
C THR A 217 -0.75 14.91 -15.65
N GLU A 218 0.03 13.83 -15.65
CA GLU A 218 0.97 13.50 -16.74
C GLU A 218 0.54 12.25 -17.53
N ALA A 219 0.14 11.17 -16.85
CA ALA A 219 -0.33 9.95 -17.51
C ALA A 219 -1.71 10.14 -18.19
N ALA A 220 -2.46 11.18 -17.80
CA ALA A 220 -3.74 11.57 -18.40
C ALA A 220 -4.68 10.37 -18.63
N PRO A 221 -5.16 9.70 -17.56
CA PRO A 221 -6.08 8.57 -17.66
C PRO A 221 -7.35 9.00 -18.41
N ARG A 222 -8.10 8.02 -18.94
CA ARG A 222 -9.39 8.38 -19.56
C ARG A 222 -10.33 9.02 -18.54
N ILE A 223 -10.39 8.45 -17.31
CA ILE A 223 -11.19 8.98 -16.19
C ILE A 223 -10.27 9.16 -14.99
N ALA A 224 -10.20 10.38 -14.47
CA ALA A 224 -9.58 10.71 -13.19
C ALA A 224 -10.64 10.75 -12.11
N LEU A 225 -10.58 9.82 -11.17
CA LEU A 225 -11.53 9.68 -10.06
C LEU A 225 -10.89 10.21 -8.78
N LEU A 226 -11.39 11.33 -8.27
CA LEU A 226 -10.78 12.10 -7.20
C LEU A 226 -11.69 12.15 -5.96
N ASN A 227 -11.07 12.20 -4.78
CA ASN A 227 -11.78 12.35 -3.51
C ASN A 227 -12.17 13.81 -3.27
N ALA A 228 -13.47 14.09 -3.20
CA ALA A 228 -13.98 15.44 -2.94
C ALA A 228 -13.77 15.90 -1.48
N GLU A 229 -13.45 15.02 -0.55
CA GLU A 229 -13.10 15.39 0.84
C GLU A 229 -11.64 15.89 0.97
N ASP A 230 -10.80 15.73 -0.06
CA ASP A 230 -9.43 16.25 -0.05
C ASP A 230 -9.35 17.61 -0.77
N PRO A 231 -9.07 18.72 -0.06
CA PRO A 231 -9.05 20.06 -0.66
C PRO A 231 -8.01 20.23 -1.78
N ARG A 232 -6.89 19.50 -1.71
CA ARG A 232 -5.84 19.54 -2.74
C ARG A 232 -6.33 18.88 -4.03
N LEU A 233 -7.11 17.80 -3.92
CA LEU A 233 -7.70 17.13 -5.07
C LEU A 233 -8.83 17.95 -5.68
N LEU A 234 -9.64 18.63 -4.87
CA LEU A 234 -10.64 19.57 -5.35
C LEU A 234 -10.03 20.70 -6.19
N ALA A 235 -8.95 21.31 -5.69
CA ALA A 235 -8.23 22.36 -6.41
C ALA A 235 -7.61 21.86 -7.72
N LEU A 236 -7.08 20.62 -7.71
CA LEU A 236 -6.46 19.99 -8.87
C LEU A 236 -7.47 19.69 -9.98
N GLY A 237 -8.64 19.17 -9.61
CA GLY A 237 -9.62 18.65 -10.59
C GLY A 237 -10.06 19.66 -11.64
N ALA A 238 -10.14 20.95 -11.29
CA ALA A 238 -10.47 22.01 -12.21
C ALA A 238 -9.44 22.23 -13.34
N GLY A 239 -8.19 21.79 -13.13
CA GLY A 239 -7.08 21.92 -14.09
C GLY A 239 -6.85 20.69 -14.99
N LEU A 240 -7.49 19.56 -14.73
CA LEU A 240 -7.29 18.33 -15.48
C LEU A 240 -8.12 18.30 -16.78
N SER A 241 -7.60 18.94 -17.83
CA SER A 241 -8.30 19.02 -19.13
C SER A 241 -8.14 17.79 -20.02
N ALA A 242 -7.13 16.92 -19.77
CA ALA A 242 -6.84 15.75 -20.58
C ALA A 242 -7.60 14.48 -20.17
N SER A 243 -8.35 14.54 -19.06
CA SER A 243 -9.12 13.45 -18.49
C SER A 243 -10.55 13.89 -18.16
N GLU A 244 -11.49 12.94 -18.23
CA GLU A 244 -12.81 13.15 -17.62
C GLU A 244 -12.65 13.05 -16.09
N VAL A 245 -12.96 14.14 -15.36
CA VAL A 245 -12.88 14.16 -13.90
C VAL A 245 -14.21 13.72 -13.30
N ARG A 246 -14.17 12.72 -12.42
CA ARG A 246 -15.31 12.30 -11.59
C ARG A 246 -14.94 12.33 -10.12
N TRP A 247 -15.95 12.48 -9.26
CA TRP A 247 -15.78 12.63 -7.83
C TRP A 247 -16.42 11.48 -7.06
N PHE A 248 -15.76 11.01 -6.02
CA PHE A 248 -16.37 10.22 -4.94
C PHE A 248 -16.28 11.00 -3.62
N ASN A 249 -17.04 10.58 -2.61
CA ASN A 249 -17.31 11.36 -1.40
C ASN A 249 -17.87 12.77 -1.72
N HIS A 250 -18.64 12.85 -2.78
CA HIS A 250 -19.32 14.07 -3.22
C HIS A 250 -20.83 13.82 -3.28
N PRO A 251 -21.67 14.77 -2.83
CA PRO A 251 -23.14 14.58 -2.77
C PRO A 251 -23.80 14.15 -4.08
N GLU A 252 -23.27 14.56 -5.22
CA GLU A 252 -23.79 14.16 -6.55
C GLU A 252 -23.22 12.80 -7.04
N GLY A 253 -22.14 12.32 -6.42
CA GLY A 253 -21.47 11.07 -6.73
C GLY A 253 -21.80 9.96 -5.74
N TRP A 254 -20.86 9.04 -5.60
CA TRP A 254 -20.88 8.00 -4.57
C TRP A 254 -20.36 8.58 -3.26
N HIS A 255 -21.16 8.54 -2.20
CA HIS A 255 -20.79 9.09 -0.89
C HIS A 255 -21.52 8.39 0.25
N LEU A 256 -21.06 8.64 1.50
CA LEU A 256 -21.65 8.09 2.72
C LEU A 256 -22.54 9.12 3.42
N ARG A 257 -23.77 8.71 3.78
CA ARG A 257 -24.60 9.39 4.79
C ARG A 257 -24.84 8.42 5.95
N GLY A 258 -24.17 8.65 7.08
CA GLY A 258 -24.11 7.66 8.16
C GLY A 258 -23.42 6.39 7.70
N ASP A 259 -24.08 5.25 7.80
CA ASP A 259 -23.61 3.94 7.35
C ASP A 259 -24.16 3.55 5.96
N ILE A 260 -24.93 4.41 5.31
CA ILE A 260 -25.54 4.13 4.01
C ILE A 260 -24.71 4.78 2.89
N VAL A 261 -24.32 3.98 1.91
CA VAL A 261 -23.77 4.50 0.65
C VAL A 261 -24.89 5.00 -0.23
N HIS A 262 -24.72 6.19 -0.73
CA HIS A 262 -25.64 6.85 -1.68
C HIS A 262 -24.95 7.05 -3.03
N ARG A 263 -25.78 7.06 -4.10
CA ARG A 263 -25.42 7.61 -5.41
C ARG A 263 -26.34 8.81 -5.67
N GLY A 264 -25.77 10.01 -5.55
CA GLY A 264 -26.62 11.22 -5.47
C GLY A 264 -27.57 11.13 -4.27
N GLU A 265 -28.85 11.39 -4.48
CA GLU A 265 -29.86 11.28 -3.41
C GLU A 265 -30.39 9.85 -3.18
N VAL A 266 -29.97 8.87 -4.00
CA VAL A 266 -30.47 7.49 -3.90
C VAL A 266 -29.64 6.69 -2.90
N ALA A 267 -30.28 6.18 -1.86
CA ALA A 267 -29.70 5.21 -0.94
C ALA A 267 -29.52 3.87 -1.65
N VAL A 268 -28.30 3.33 -1.64
CA VAL A 268 -27.96 2.12 -2.42
C VAL A 268 -27.66 0.93 -1.54
N PHE A 269 -26.82 1.10 -0.49
CA PHE A 269 -26.29 -0.03 0.23
C PHE A 269 -25.92 0.34 1.68
N ASP A 270 -26.32 -0.53 2.64
CA ASP A 270 -25.97 -0.41 4.06
C ASP A 270 -24.63 -1.07 4.33
N THR A 271 -23.65 -0.28 4.79
CA THR A 271 -22.28 -0.71 5.07
C THR A 271 -22.05 -1.15 6.51
N SER A 272 -23.06 -1.13 7.37
CA SER A 272 -22.91 -1.44 8.81
C SER A 272 -22.34 -2.84 9.08
N ARG A 273 -22.60 -3.78 8.17
CA ARG A 273 -22.15 -5.18 8.23
C ARG A 273 -20.93 -5.49 7.35
N VAL A 274 -20.42 -4.51 6.61
CA VAL A 274 -19.22 -4.71 5.78
C VAL A 274 -18.00 -4.87 6.71
N PRO A 275 -17.15 -5.89 6.51
CA PRO A 275 -15.99 -6.14 7.37
C PRO A 275 -14.84 -5.16 7.09
N LEU A 276 -15.15 -3.87 7.01
CA LEU A 276 -14.23 -2.76 6.82
C LEU A 276 -14.33 -1.82 8.02
N PRO A 277 -13.48 -1.98 9.05
CA PRO A 277 -13.52 -1.14 10.22
C PRO A 277 -13.16 0.31 9.88
N GLY A 278 -13.91 1.24 10.48
CA GLY A 278 -13.69 2.68 10.35
C GLY A 278 -14.41 3.33 9.16
N ARG A 279 -14.87 4.58 9.39
CA ARG A 279 -15.58 5.39 8.39
C ARG A 279 -14.75 5.62 7.11
N HIS A 280 -13.43 5.82 7.27
CA HIS A 280 -12.52 6.04 6.15
C HIS A 280 -12.46 4.84 5.17
N ASN A 281 -12.50 3.59 5.68
CA ASN A 281 -12.55 2.41 4.83
C ASN A 281 -13.89 2.27 4.11
N ARG A 282 -14.99 2.65 4.75
CA ARG A 282 -16.32 2.72 4.10
C ARG A 282 -16.38 3.84 3.06
N GLY A 283 -15.69 4.96 3.28
CA GLY A 283 -15.48 5.99 2.26
C GLY A 283 -14.67 5.47 1.05
N ASN A 284 -13.71 4.59 1.27
CA ASN A 284 -13.00 3.92 0.18
C ASN A 284 -13.89 3.00 -0.65
N LEU A 285 -14.98 2.45 -0.07
CA LEU A 285 -16.00 1.72 -0.85
C LEU A 285 -16.69 2.65 -1.87
N CYS A 286 -16.91 3.91 -1.53
CA CYS A 286 -17.44 4.90 -2.49
C CYS A 286 -16.49 5.08 -3.70
N ALA A 287 -15.18 5.10 -3.47
CA ALA A 287 -14.20 5.14 -4.55
C ALA A 287 -14.26 3.88 -5.44
N VAL A 288 -14.44 2.70 -4.84
CA VAL A 288 -14.58 1.43 -5.57
C VAL A 288 -15.83 1.43 -6.44
N LEU A 289 -16.98 1.82 -5.89
CA LEU A 289 -18.24 1.86 -6.63
C LEU A 289 -18.18 2.89 -7.78
N ALA A 290 -17.57 4.04 -7.54
CA ALA A 290 -17.34 5.03 -8.58
C ALA A 290 -16.39 4.51 -9.69
N ALA A 291 -15.37 3.72 -9.34
CA ALA A 291 -14.48 3.10 -10.32
C ALA A 291 -15.20 2.02 -11.15
N ILE A 292 -16.06 1.21 -10.52
CA ILE A 292 -16.89 0.21 -11.21
C ILE A 292 -17.86 0.91 -12.19
N GLU A 293 -18.52 1.97 -11.76
CA GLU A 293 -19.38 2.79 -12.63
C GLU A 293 -18.58 3.42 -13.79
N ALA A 294 -17.34 3.85 -13.54
CA ALA A 294 -16.44 4.39 -14.56
C ALA A 294 -16.02 3.36 -15.61
N LEU A 295 -16.04 2.07 -15.25
CA LEU A 295 -15.85 0.96 -16.20
C LEU A 295 -17.10 0.64 -17.02
N GLY A 296 -18.24 1.32 -16.75
CA GLY A 296 -19.53 1.08 -17.43
C GLY A 296 -20.33 -0.08 -16.85
N LEU A 297 -20.02 -0.51 -15.62
CA LEU A 297 -20.71 -1.61 -14.93
C LEU A 297 -21.74 -1.07 -13.93
N ASP A 298 -22.71 -1.92 -13.57
CA ASP A 298 -23.70 -1.61 -12.54
C ASP A 298 -23.08 -1.77 -11.14
N ALA A 299 -22.56 -0.65 -10.61
CA ALA A 299 -21.92 -0.62 -9.31
C ALA A 299 -22.89 -0.91 -8.15
N ALA A 300 -24.17 -0.55 -8.30
CA ALA A 300 -25.18 -0.82 -7.27
C ALA A 300 -25.44 -2.32 -7.13
N ALA A 301 -25.51 -3.04 -8.27
CA ALA A 301 -25.69 -4.50 -8.28
C ALA A 301 -24.47 -5.22 -7.68
N LEU A 302 -23.24 -4.65 -7.76
CA LEU A 302 -22.03 -5.26 -7.22
C LEU A 302 -21.76 -4.89 -5.76
N ALA A 303 -22.35 -3.83 -5.21
CA ALA A 303 -22.12 -3.35 -3.85
C ALA A 303 -22.31 -4.44 -2.76
N PRO A 304 -23.31 -5.35 -2.82
CA PRO A 304 -23.48 -6.40 -1.80
C PRO A 304 -22.32 -7.37 -1.67
N ALA A 305 -21.47 -7.53 -2.69
CA ALA A 305 -20.27 -8.37 -2.60
C ALA A 305 -19.30 -7.85 -1.52
N ALA A 306 -19.37 -6.57 -1.14
CA ALA A 306 -18.57 -6.03 -0.04
C ALA A 306 -18.79 -6.74 1.30
N LEU A 307 -19.95 -7.37 1.53
CA LEU A 307 -20.24 -8.12 2.76
C LEU A 307 -19.35 -9.34 2.97
N THR A 308 -18.80 -9.89 1.90
CA THR A 308 -17.93 -11.09 1.92
C THR A 308 -16.45 -10.72 1.76
N PHE A 309 -16.11 -9.44 1.76
CA PHE A 309 -14.72 -8.99 1.67
C PHE A 309 -13.91 -9.45 2.88
N GLN A 310 -12.73 -9.96 2.63
CA GLN A 310 -11.79 -10.33 3.68
C GLN A 310 -10.78 -9.21 3.88
N PRO A 311 -10.68 -8.62 5.10
CA PRO A 311 -9.67 -7.60 5.39
C PRO A 311 -8.26 -8.09 5.08
N LEU A 312 -7.42 -7.16 4.61
CA LEU A 312 -6.04 -7.48 4.27
C LEU A 312 -5.20 -7.78 5.51
N PRO A 313 -4.18 -8.63 5.37
CA PRO A 313 -3.22 -8.89 6.44
C PRO A 313 -2.59 -7.62 6.99
N ASN A 314 -2.36 -7.61 8.29
CA ASN A 314 -1.68 -6.52 9.01
C ASN A 314 -2.36 -5.12 8.92
N ARG A 315 -3.64 -5.05 8.54
CA ARG A 315 -4.40 -3.79 8.38
C ARG A 315 -5.74 -3.90 9.11
N LEU A 316 -5.74 -3.63 10.42
CA LEU A 316 -6.90 -3.84 11.30
C LEU A 316 -7.53 -5.24 11.11
N GLN A 317 -6.70 -6.22 10.82
CA GLN A 317 -7.12 -7.59 10.54
C GLN A 317 -7.57 -8.27 11.83
N THR A 318 -8.85 -8.58 11.93
CA THR A 318 -9.34 -9.48 12.99
C THR A 318 -8.87 -10.90 12.66
N MET A 319 -7.95 -11.42 13.47
CA MET A 319 -7.42 -12.77 13.29
C MET A 319 -8.36 -13.85 13.88
N GLY A 320 -9.09 -13.50 14.93
CA GLY A 320 -10.04 -14.39 15.60
C GLY A 320 -10.25 -14.02 17.06
N THR A 321 -11.02 -14.83 17.76
CA THR A 321 -11.28 -14.67 19.21
C THR A 321 -10.83 -15.92 19.97
N ARG A 322 -10.08 -15.75 21.04
CA ARG A 322 -9.66 -16.81 21.97
C ARG A 322 -9.82 -16.34 23.42
N ASN A 323 -10.39 -17.16 24.27
CA ASN A 323 -10.59 -16.86 25.69
C ASN A 323 -11.28 -15.49 25.95
N GLY A 324 -12.28 -15.13 25.11
CA GLY A 324 -12.97 -13.84 25.22
C GLY A 324 -12.20 -12.64 24.66
N ILE A 325 -10.95 -12.81 24.22
CA ILE A 325 -10.11 -11.77 23.64
C ILE A 325 -10.14 -11.88 22.12
N ARG A 326 -10.56 -10.79 21.44
CA ARG A 326 -10.48 -10.62 19.99
C ARG A 326 -9.13 -10.02 19.63
N TYR A 327 -8.35 -10.71 18.81
CA TYR A 327 -7.02 -10.28 18.38
C TYR A 327 -7.10 -9.54 17.06
N VAL A 328 -6.55 -8.33 17.03
CA VAL A 328 -6.56 -7.46 15.85
C VAL A 328 -5.13 -7.07 15.51
N ASN A 329 -4.72 -7.43 14.30
CA ASN A 329 -3.39 -7.16 13.76
C ASN A 329 -3.40 -5.93 12.84
N ASP A 330 -2.78 -4.85 13.30
CA ASP A 330 -2.52 -3.62 12.55
C ASP A 330 -1.02 -3.31 12.50
N SER A 331 -0.22 -4.36 12.34
CA SER A 331 1.25 -4.27 12.37
C SER A 331 1.84 -3.29 11.35
N ILE A 332 1.11 -2.93 10.30
CA ILE A 332 1.54 -1.95 9.29
C ILE A 332 1.53 -0.51 9.82
N SER A 333 0.89 -0.25 10.96
CA SER A 333 0.82 1.08 11.56
C SER A 333 2.22 1.56 12.00
N THR A 334 2.72 2.61 11.37
CA THR A 334 4.08 3.14 11.58
C THR A 334 4.13 4.56 12.12
N THR A 335 2.97 5.16 12.41
CA THR A 335 2.85 6.51 12.95
C THR A 335 1.81 6.58 14.07
N PRO A 336 1.97 7.48 15.08
CA PRO A 336 0.98 7.69 16.13
C PRO A 336 -0.42 7.99 15.61
N HIS A 337 -0.55 8.75 14.53
CA HIS A 337 -1.83 9.05 13.87
C HIS A 337 -2.53 7.79 13.34
N ALA A 338 -1.77 6.83 12.80
CA ALA A 338 -2.33 5.56 12.35
C ALA A 338 -2.88 4.76 13.53
N THR A 339 -2.20 4.76 14.67
CA THR A 339 -2.66 4.13 15.91
C THR A 339 -3.93 4.78 16.44
N LEU A 340 -4.05 6.11 16.41
CA LEU A 340 -5.28 6.82 16.77
C LEU A 340 -6.44 6.42 15.84
N ALA A 341 -6.21 6.38 14.54
CA ALA A 341 -7.22 5.95 13.57
C ALA A 341 -7.65 4.48 13.80
N ALA A 342 -6.72 3.61 14.21
CA ALA A 342 -7.02 2.23 14.57
C ALA A 342 -7.88 2.15 15.83
N LEU A 343 -7.54 2.88 16.90
CA LEU A 343 -8.32 2.94 18.14
C LEU A 343 -9.75 3.43 17.89
N ALA A 344 -9.93 4.44 17.06
CA ALA A 344 -11.25 4.99 16.71
C ALA A 344 -12.20 3.95 16.09
N CYS A 345 -11.66 2.86 15.53
CA CYS A 345 -12.46 1.75 14.99
C CYS A 345 -13.10 0.87 16.08
N PHE A 346 -12.70 1.01 17.35
CA PHE A 346 -13.12 0.17 18.48
C PHE A 346 -13.79 0.98 19.58
N GLY A 347 -14.38 2.13 19.26
CA GLY A 347 -15.06 2.98 20.24
C GLY A 347 -16.09 2.21 21.04
N GLY A 348 -16.12 2.44 22.36
CA GLY A 348 -17.01 1.76 23.30
C GLY A 348 -16.65 0.32 23.66
N GLN A 349 -15.53 -0.22 23.13
CA GLN A 349 -15.04 -1.55 23.46
C GLN A 349 -13.85 -1.48 24.44
N ARG A 350 -13.65 -2.53 25.24
CA ARG A 350 -12.43 -2.68 26.04
C ARG A 350 -11.26 -3.00 25.11
N VAL A 351 -10.28 -2.14 25.03
CA VAL A 351 -9.10 -2.32 24.17
C VAL A 351 -7.84 -2.34 25.00
N ALA A 352 -6.99 -3.34 24.82
CA ALA A 352 -5.59 -3.31 25.21
C ALA A 352 -4.75 -3.02 23.96
N LEU A 353 -4.04 -1.90 23.96
CA LEU A 353 -3.21 -1.44 22.83
C LEU A 353 -1.77 -1.84 23.04
N LEU A 354 -1.15 -2.46 22.05
CA LEU A 354 0.30 -2.63 21.95
C LEU A 354 0.89 -1.53 21.07
N ALA A 355 1.71 -0.64 21.67
CA ALA A 355 2.30 0.53 21.00
C ALA A 355 3.82 0.54 21.13
N GLY A 356 4.52 0.99 20.08
CA GLY A 356 5.97 1.14 20.05
C GLY A 356 6.67 0.14 19.11
N GLY A 357 7.97 0.39 18.90
CA GLY A 357 8.82 -0.34 17.97
C GLY A 357 10.13 0.42 17.74
N HIS A 358 10.59 0.49 16.48
CA HIS A 358 11.81 1.23 16.14
C HIS A 358 11.61 2.75 16.29
N ASP A 359 12.52 3.41 16.99
CA ASP A 359 12.44 4.86 17.20
C ASP A 359 12.93 5.64 15.97
N ARG A 360 12.04 6.41 15.37
CA ARG A 360 12.33 7.40 14.31
C ARG A 360 12.22 8.84 14.79
N GLY A 361 12.14 9.08 16.09
CA GLY A 361 11.95 10.41 16.65
C GLY A 361 10.57 11.01 16.41
N LEU A 362 9.56 10.21 16.04
CA LEU A 362 8.20 10.71 15.82
C LEU A 362 7.61 11.29 17.10
N ASP A 363 6.86 12.37 16.94
CA ASP A 363 6.14 13.03 18.03
C ASP A 363 4.88 12.25 18.43
N TRP A 364 4.71 11.97 19.72
CA TRP A 364 3.56 11.29 20.31
C TRP A 364 2.69 12.24 21.17
N HIS A 365 2.96 13.54 21.19
CA HIS A 365 2.19 14.49 22.02
C HIS A 365 0.74 14.57 21.60
N ASP A 366 0.44 14.58 20.30
CA ASP A 366 -0.95 14.54 19.82
C ASP A 366 -1.68 13.25 20.25
N PHE A 367 -0.98 12.10 20.26
CA PHE A 367 -1.52 10.86 20.78
C PHE A 367 -1.84 10.99 22.29
N ALA A 368 -0.91 11.52 23.07
CA ALA A 368 -1.12 11.73 24.51
C ALA A 368 -2.26 12.74 24.78
N ALA A 369 -2.37 13.80 23.98
CA ALA A 369 -3.48 14.76 24.07
C ALA A 369 -4.85 14.09 23.82
N HIS A 370 -4.96 13.21 22.83
CA HIS A 370 -6.18 12.42 22.61
C HIS A 370 -6.49 11.51 23.81
N MET A 371 -5.48 10.82 24.36
CA MET A 371 -5.67 9.96 25.54
C MET A 371 -6.11 10.75 26.78
N ALA A 372 -5.79 12.05 26.85
CA ALA A 372 -6.22 12.92 27.94
C ALA A 372 -7.71 13.30 27.86
N HIS A 373 -8.24 13.47 26.65
CA HIS A 373 -9.56 14.08 26.39
C HIS A 373 -10.60 13.14 25.82
N ASP A 374 -10.21 12.04 25.17
CA ASP A 374 -11.12 11.12 24.51
C ASP A 374 -11.66 10.06 25.49
N ASP A 375 -12.99 9.89 25.49
CA ASP A 375 -13.65 8.82 26.25
C ASP A 375 -13.57 7.44 25.54
N GLN A 376 -13.13 7.43 24.28
CA GLN A 376 -12.91 6.21 23.49
C GLN A 376 -11.47 5.66 23.62
N ARG A 377 -10.73 6.08 24.64
CA ARG A 377 -9.37 5.61 24.91
C ARG A 377 -9.34 4.12 25.25
N PRO A 378 -8.20 3.45 25.03
CA PRO A 378 -8.01 2.07 25.46
C PRO A 378 -8.08 1.96 27.00
N VAL A 379 -8.45 0.79 27.49
CA VAL A 379 -8.40 0.50 28.94
C VAL A 379 -6.99 0.20 29.40
N GLU A 380 -6.15 -0.35 28.51
CA GLU A 380 -4.77 -0.73 28.77
C GLU A 380 -3.87 -0.30 27.61
N ILE A 381 -2.69 0.20 27.92
CA ILE A 381 -1.63 0.47 26.94
C ILE A 381 -0.37 -0.26 27.39
N VAL A 382 0.19 -1.07 26.50
CA VAL A 382 1.50 -1.72 26.69
C VAL A 382 2.48 -1.10 25.69
N THR A 383 3.48 -0.42 26.22
CA THR A 383 4.56 0.18 25.40
C THR A 383 5.70 -0.82 25.22
N MET A 384 6.31 -0.88 24.00
CA MET A 384 7.34 -1.85 23.69
C MET A 384 8.39 -1.33 22.71
N GLY A 385 9.52 -2.03 22.62
CA GLY A 385 10.57 -1.73 21.64
C GLY A 385 11.36 -0.45 21.89
N GLY A 386 12.13 0.00 20.92
CA GLY A 386 13.13 1.07 21.11
C GLY A 386 12.55 2.43 21.53
N ASN A 387 11.36 2.82 21.04
CA ASN A 387 10.70 4.05 21.47
C ASN A 387 9.70 3.82 22.64
N GLY A 388 9.51 2.59 23.08
CA GLY A 388 8.62 2.21 24.19
C GLY A 388 8.85 3.04 25.46
N PRO A 389 10.09 3.14 25.97
CA PRO A 389 10.38 3.93 27.17
C PRO A 389 9.95 5.41 27.04
N ARG A 390 10.20 6.05 25.92
CA ARG A 390 9.82 7.45 25.67
C ARG A 390 8.30 7.64 25.61
N ILE A 391 7.58 6.69 24.97
CA ILE A 391 6.12 6.70 24.93
C ILE A 391 5.55 6.47 26.35
N HIS A 392 6.13 5.54 27.11
CA HIS A 392 5.73 5.23 28.47
C HIS A 392 5.86 6.45 29.39
N GLU A 393 7.02 7.14 29.36
CA GLU A 393 7.25 8.34 30.15
C GLU A 393 6.23 9.44 29.81
N LEU A 394 5.93 9.65 28.54
CA LEU A 394 4.94 10.64 28.08
C LEU A 394 3.53 10.33 28.58
N LEU A 395 3.15 9.05 28.65
CA LEU A 395 1.80 8.60 29.05
C LEU A 395 1.65 8.39 30.55
N ALA A 396 2.73 8.27 31.31
CA ALA A 396 2.73 7.98 32.75
C ALA A 396 1.87 8.96 33.58
N PRO A 397 1.87 10.29 33.35
CA PRO A 397 1.00 11.21 34.09
C PRO A 397 -0.50 10.91 33.91
N LEU A 398 -0.91 10.51 32.70
CA LEU A 398 -2.30 10.18 32.39
C LEU A 398 -2.72 8.87 33.05
N ALA A 399 -1.85 7.87 33.06
CA ALA A 399 -2.07 6.60 33.75
C ALA A 399 -2.16 6.82 35.26
N ALA A 400 -1.29 7.65 35.87
CA ALA A 400 -1.34 8.02 37.27
C ALA A 400 -2.64 8.76 37.63
N ALA A 401 -3.25 9.48 36.68
CA ALA A 401 -4.55 10.10 36.82
C ALA A 401 -5.73 9.12 36.62
N GLY A 402 -5.45 7.81 36.45
CA GLY A 402 -6.46 6.77 36.32
C GLY A 402 -7.17 6.74 34.95
N ARG A 403 -6.55 7.29 33.91
CA ARG A 403 -7.16 7.33 32.57
C ARG A 403 -7.16 5.95 31.90
N PHE A 404 -6.12 5.15 32.09
CA PHE A 404 -5.93 3.78 31.58
C PHE A 404 -4.82 3.07 32.36
N GLY A 405 -4.75 1.74 32.29
CA GLY A 405 -3.58 0.98 32.74
C GLY A 405 -2.40 1.15 31.79
N LEU A 406 -1.18 1.27 32.31
CA LEU A 406 0.02 1.47 31.52
C LEU A 406 1.11 0.49 31.96
N HIS A 407 1.60 -0.28 30.98
CA HIS A 407 2.63 -1.28 31.18
C HIS A 407 3.80 -1.05 30.22
N ALA A 408 5.00 -1.45 30.67
CA ALA A 408 6.20 -1.46 29.83
C ALA A 408 6.61 -2.89 29.54
N ALA A 409 6.91 -3.21 28.30
CA ALA A 409 7.44 -4.48 27.85
C ALA A 409 8.74 -4.28 27.06
N THR A 410 9.63 -5.25 27.12
CA THR A 410 10.88 -5.25 26.36
C THR A 410 10.65 -5.63 24.91
N ASP A 411 9.73 -6.56 24.65
CA ASP A 411 9.45 -7.15 23.34
C ASP A 411 7.95 -7.46 23.13
N LEU A 412 7.63 -8.00 21.96
CA LEU A 412 6.26 -8.35 21.62
C LEU A 412 5.70 -9.53 22.44
N PRO A 413 6.45 -10.61 22.73
CA PRO A 413 5.98 -11.69 23.62
C PRO A 413 5.54 -11.19 24.99
N GLU A 414 6.36 -10.40 25.65
CA GLU A 414 6.03 -9.82 26.96
C GLU A 414 4.83 -8.86 26.86
N ALA A 415 4.77 -8.03 25.80
CA ALA A 415 3.65 -7.12 25.59
C ALA A 415 2.32 -7.85 25.40
N VAL A 416 2.30 -8.95 24.64
CA VAL A 416 1.10 -9.79 24.46
C VAL A 416 0.66 -10.41 25.78
N ALA A 417 1.61 -10.96 26.55
CA ALA A 417 1.30 -11.58 27.85
C ALA A 417 0.71 -10.59 28.86
N LEU A 418 1.29 -9.38 28.97
CA LEU A 418 0.78 -8.31 29.83
C LEU A 418 -0.62 -7.85 29.40
N ALA A 419 -0.86 -7.66 28.10
CA ALA A 419 -2.16 -7.25 27.59
C ALA A 419 -3.24 -8.34 27.80
N GLN A 420 -2.90 -9.62 27.62
CA GLN A 420 -3.80 -10.74 27.92
C GLN A 420 -4.16 -10.79 29.41
N ALA A 421 -3.17 -10.63 30.29
CA ALA A 421 -3.39 -10.60 31.74
C ALA A 421 -4.27 -9.41 32.14
N ALA A 422 -4.06 -8.23 31.60
CA ALA A 422 -4.81 -7.02 31.89
C ALA A 422 -6.28 -7.10 31.40
N LEU A 423 -6.54 -7.71 30.24
CA LEU A 423 -7.90 -7.96 29.76
C LEU A 423 -8.62 -9.04 30.60
N GLY A 424 -7.88 -10.02 31.10
CA GLY A 424 -8.39 -11.07 32.02
C GLY A 424 -9.62 -11.81 31.48
N SER A 425 -10.49 -12.22 32.38
CA SER A 425 -11.72 -12.95 32.03
C SER A 425 -12.82 -12.08 31.42
N GLU A 426 -12.75 -10.76 31.61
CA GLU A 426 -13.69 -9.83 30.99
C GLU A 426 -13.52 -9.78 29.47
N GLY A 427 -12.31 -10.10 28.99
CA GLY A 427 -11.98 -10.11 27.58
C GLY A 427 -11.92 -8.71 26.97
N GLY A 428 -12.08 -8.62 25.66
CA GLY A 428 -12.03 -7.38 24.91
C GLY A 428 -11.24 -7.51 23.60
N VAL A 429 -10.64 -6.43 23.16
CA VAL A 429 -9.81 -6.36 21.93
C VAL A 429 -8.35 -6.22 22.33
N LEU A 430 -7.49 -7.12 21.87
CA LEU A 430 -6.05 -6.95 21.92
C LEU A 430 -5.59 -6.45 20.55
N LEU A 431 -5.22 -5.16 20.50
CA LEU A 431 -4.88 -4.45 19.27
C LEU A 431 -3.37 -4.24 19.16
N LEU A 432 -2.75 -4.91 18.20
CA LEU A 432 -1.39 -4.56 17.78
C LEU A 432 -1.48 -3.42 16.77
N SER A 433 -1.29 -2.17 17.19
CA SER A 433 -1.15 -0.99 16.32
C SER A 433 0.02 -0.15 16.81
N PRO A 434 1.26 -0.53 16.40
CA PRO A 434 2.48 -0.06 17.06
C PRO A 434 2.74 1.44 16.95
N GLY A 435 2.26 2.08 15.88
CA GLY A 435 2.61 3.49 15.61
C GLY A 435 4.10 3.71 15.35
N ALA A 436 4.84 2.66 15.09
CA ALA A 436 6.27 2.64 14.89
C ALA A 436 6.70 1.51 13.93
N PRO A 437 7.77 1.70 13.14
CA PRO A 437 8.34 0.65 12.31
C PRO A 437 8.78 -0.58 13.10
N SER A 438 8.90 -1.71 12.40
CA SER A 438 9.31 -2.99 12.99
C SER A 438 10.82 -3.24 12.96
N PHE A 439 11.60 -2.36 12.31
CA PHE A 439 13.04 -2.54 12.11
C PHE A 439 13.80 -2.74 13.44
N GLY A 440 14.92 -3.45 13.36
CA GLY A 440 15.76 -3.80 14.51
C GLY A 440 15.32 -5.08 15.22
N ALA A 441 14.02 -5.27 15.46
CA ALA A 441 13.49 -6.51 16.03
C ALA A 441 12.95 -7.49 14.96
N TYR A 442 12.45 -6.96 13.85
CA TYR A 442 11.86 -7.73 12.75
C TYR A 442 12.39 -7.22 11.40
N ARG A 443 12.45 -8.12 10.42
CA ARG A 443 12.80 -7.76 9.03
C ARG A 443 11.81 -6.73 8.45
N ASP A 444 10.53 -6.90 8.73
CA ASP A 444 9.44 -6.07 8.24
C ASP A 444 8.18 -6.19 9.14
N TYR A 445 7.15 -5.39 8.85
CA TYR A 445 5.90 -5.43 9.58
C TYR A 445 5.13 -6.75 9.41
N VAL A 446 5.36 -7.50 8.33
CA VAL A 446 4.73 -8.81 8.10
C VAL A 446 5.29 -9.83 9.07
N ALA A 447 6.62 -9.84 9.27
CA ALA A 447 7.27 -10.71 10.24
C ALA A 447 6.78 -10.40 11.67
N ARG A 448 6.61 -9.13 12.04
CA ARG A 448 6.00 -8.73 13.33
C ARG A 448 4.55 -9.21 13.47
N GLY A 449 3.75 -9.05 12.42
CA GLY A 449 2.35 -9.51 12.42
C GLY A 449 2.21 -11.03 12.51
N ARG A 450 3.09 -11.79 11.85
CA ARG A 450 3.16 -13.26 11.96
C ARG A 450 3.51 -13.71 13.37
N HIS A 451 4.50 -13.08 13.99
CA HIS A 451 4.87 -13.38 15.38
C HIS A 451 3.73 -13.06 16.35
N PHE A 452 3.01 -11.95 16.13
CA PHE A 452 1.81 -11.65 16.91
C PHE A 452 0.72 -12.72 16.74
N ALA A 453 0.51 -13.24 15.55
CA ALA A 453 -0.43 -14.32 15.30
C ALA A 453 -0.03 -15.61 16.01
N GLU A 454 1.24 -15.97 15.93
CA GLU A 454 1.80 -17.15 16.62
C GLU A 454 1.60 -17.05 18.13
N LEU A 455 1.94 -15.90 18.75
CA LEU A 455 1.74 -15.64 20.18
C LEU A 455 0.25 -15.69 20.59
N ALA A 456 -0.64 -15.30 19.69
CA ALA A 456 -2.09 -15.38 19.87
C ALA A 456 -2.66 -16.78 19.57
N GLY A 457 -1.81 -17.72 19.12
CA GLY A 457 -2.19 -19.09 18.78
C GLY A 457 -2.93 -19.26 17.46
N PHE A 458 -2.76 -18.33 16.51
CA PHE A 458 -3.25 -18.43 15.13
C PHE A 458 -2.15 -18.88 14.18
N ASP A 459 -2.53 -19.47 13.04
CA ASP A 459 -1.59 -19.86 12.01
C ASP A 459 -1.03 -18.60 11.30
N PRO A 460 0.28 -18.30 11.43
CA PRO A 460 0.88 -17.10 10.86
C PRO A 460 0.89 -17.09 9.33
N GLU A 461 0.92 -18.24 8.66
CA GLU A 461 0.88 -18.32 7.20
C GLU A 461 -0.53 -18.02 6.67
N ALA A 462 -1.54 -18.66 7.26
CA ALA A 462 -2.95 -18.48 6.86
C ALA A 462 -3.39 -17.01 6.97
N ILE A 463 -2.97 -16.29 8.03
CA ILE A 463 -3.34 -14.90 8.23
C ILE A 463 -2.51 -13.90 7.42
N SER A 464 -1.39 -14.33 6.84
CA SER A 464 -0.49 -13.44 6.06
C SER A 464 -0.79 -13.44 4.57
N ALA A 465 -1.56 -14.39 4.08
CA ALA A 465 -1.96 -14.46 2.68
C ALA A 465 -2.86 -13.27 2.30
N ILE A 466 -2.54 -12.59 1.22
CA ILE A 466 -3.40 -11.53 0.67
C ILE A 466 -4.52 -12.21 -0.13
N PRO A 467 -5.81 -12.07 0.30
CA PRO A 467 -6.90 -12.72 -0.39
C PRO A 467 -7.02 -12.25 -1.84
N GLY A 468 -7.09 -13.20 -2.77
CA GLY A 468 -7.31 -12.91 -4.17
C GLY A 468 -6.16 -12.23 -4.91
N LEU A 469 -4.92 -12.25 -4.40
CA LEU A 469 -3.76 -11.75 -5.13
C LEU A 469 -3.55 -12.55 -6.42
N GLY A 470 -3.29 -11.87 -7.54
CA GLY A 470 -3.12 -12.48 -8.85
C GLY A 470 -4.37 -12.38 -9.73
N VAL A 471 -4.55 -13.34 -10.63
CA VAL A 471 -5.64 -13.35 -11.63
C VAL A 471 -6.66 -14.42 -11.27
N ALA A 472 -7.91 -14.02 -11.08
CA ALA A 472 -9.04 -14.92 -10.80
C ALA A 472 -10.35 -14.38 -11.42
#